data_4728cac6fb84f0f7f9a2b401e9236171
#
_entry.id   4728cac6fb84f0f7f9a2b401e9236171
#
_cell.length_a   1.000
_cell.length_b   1.000
_cell.length_c   1.000
_cell.angle_alpha   90.00
_cell.angle_beta   90.00
_cell.angle_gamma   90.00
#
_symmetry.space_group_name_H-M   'P 1'
#
loop_
_entity.id
_entity.type
_entity.pdbx_description
1 polymer ?
#
loop_
_entity_poly.entity_id
_entity_poly.type
_entity_poly.pdbx_seq_one_letter_code
_entity_poly.pdbx_strand_id
1 'polypeptide(L)'
;VALCVNPDDEYVKLTFEGDTYYMAGALVESIFGGKEEKPVIVETMKGKALEYIEYEPLYAVEREGAKFHYVVCDSYVTMSDGTGIVHIAPAFGEDDARVGRQYNLPFVQLVDAQGCLTEETKWPGVFVKDADKLVLEDLKERGLLVKAPKFEHDYPFCWRCDTPLIYYARQSWFIKMTAVRDELMRNNRAVNWMPDNIKEGRMGNFLENVIDWGLSRERYWGTPLPVWTCKCGHVHVIGSREELVRLGHDVDPNIELHRPYIDNVVLTCPKCGGEMHREKEVIDCWYDSGSMPFAQWHYPFENKEQFERRFPADFISEAIDQTRGWFYTLLAISTCMFDTNPFKNCIVMGHVQDKDGKKMSKHVGNTVDPWSVLNTQGADAVRWFFYNNAAPWMPNRFHAKAIDETTRKYMGTLWNTYAFFILYAEIDQFDPKAHPLDKVELTL
;
A
#
# COMPACT_ATOMS: atom_id res chain seq x y z
N VAL A 1 -2.54 -27.65 1.49
CA VAL A 1 -2.94 -28.07 0.14
C VAL A 1 -1.78 -28.83 -0.53
N ALA A 2 -0.55 -28.37 -0.39
CA ALA A 2 0.68 -28.98 -0.90
C ALA A 2 1.84 -28.65 0.03
N LEU A 3 3.00 -29.29 -0.18
CA LEU A 3 4.28 -28.95 0.40
C LEU A 3 5.19 -28.41 -0.72
N CYS A 4 6.02 -27.42 -0.43
CA CYS A 4 6.95 -26.82 -1.39
C CYS A 4 8.40 -27.01 -0.97
N VAL A 5 9.26 -27.33 -1.92
CA VAL A 5 10.72 -27.46 -1.75
C VAL A 5 11.45 -26.61 -2.79
N ASN A 6 12.67 -26.21 -2.49
CA ASN A 6 13.53 -25.56 -3.47
C ASN A 6 14.10 -26.60 -4.43
N PRO A 7 13.89 -26.51 -5.75
CA PRO A 7 14.30 -27.53 -6.71
C PRO A 7 15.82 -27.70 -6.79
N ASP A 8 16.58 -26.63 -6.55
CA ASP A 8 18.02 -26.56 -6.75
C ASP A 8 18.84 -26.85 -5.49
N ASP A 9 18.20 -26.84 -4.33
CA ASP A 9 18.85 -27.13 -3.05
C ASP A 9 18.93 -28.63 -2.75
N GLU A 10 19.81 -29.00 -1.81
CA GLU A 10 20.05 -30.35 -1.40
C GLU A 10 19.12 -30.77 -0.26
N TYR A 11 18.43 -31.88 -0.46
CA TYR A 11 17.58 -32.53 0.53
C TYR A 11 18.14 -33.91 0.88
N VAL A 12 17.87 -34.34 2.09
CA VAL A 12 18.31 -35.64 2.61
C VAL A 12 17.13 -36.45 3.09
N LYS A 13 17.24 -37.76 2.85
CA LYS A 13 16.47 -38.77 3.56
C LYS A 13 17.34 -39.27 4.70
N LEU A 14 16.88 -39.14 5.94
CA LEU A 14 17.61 -39.56 7.13
C LEU A 14 16.74 -40.41 8.04
N THR A 15 17.39 -41.23 8.88
CA THR A 15 16.75 -41.99 9.95
C THR A 15 17.18 -41.44 11.31
N PHE A 16 16.22 -41.33 12.22
CA PHE A 16 16.46 -40.87 13.60
C PHE A 16 15.43 -41.51 14.54
N GLU A 17 15.88 -42.10 15.65
CA GLU A 17 15.03 -42.79 16.64
C GLU A 17 14.05 -43.82 16.04
N GLY A 18 14.42 -44.46 14.93
CA GLY A 18 13.61 -45.46 14.23
C GLY A 18 12.68 -44.92 13.15
N ASP A 19 12.50 -43.60 13.06
CA ASP A 19 11.69 -42.94 12.05
C ASP A 19 12.52 -42.43 10.87
N THR A 20 11.87 -42.25 9.72
CA THR A 20 12.49 -41.70 8.51
C THR A 20 11.99 -40.29 8.22
N TYR A 21 12.89 -39.37 7.96
CA TYR A 21 12.60 -37.97 7.67
C TYR A 21 13.16 -37.53 6.33
N TYR A 22 12.46 -36.59 5.67
CA TYR A 22 12.94 -35.84 4.53
C TYR A 22 13.05 -34.36 4.92
N MET A 23 14.18 -33.73 4.67
CA MET A 23 14.40 -32.31 4.95
C MET A 23 15.60 -31.76 4.19
N ALA A 24 15.77 -30.44 4.19
CA ALA A 24 16.98 -29.82 3.64
C ALA A 24 18.23 -30.25 4.41
N GLY A 25 19.27 -30.69 3.68
CA GLY A 25 20.52 -31.16 4.28
C GLY A 25 21.21 -30.12 5.17
N ALA A 26 21.17 -28.84 4.77
CA ALA A 26 21.73 -27.72 5.51
C ALA A 26 21.08 -27.49 6.88
N LEU A 27 19.85 -27.97 7.09
CA LEU A 27 19.07 -27.71 8.30
C LEU A 27 19.01 -28.89 9.30
N VAL A 28 19.65 -30.02 8.97
CA VAL A 28 19.68 -31.23 9.82
C VAL A 28 20.21 -30.91 11.21
N GLU A 29 21.34 -30.20 11.30
CA GLU A 29 21.96 -29.85 12.58
C GLU A 29 21.08 -28.89 13.41
N SER A 30 20.31 -27.98 12.78
CA SER A 30 19.41 -27.06 13.48
C SER A 30 18.20 -27.77 14.13
N ILE A 31 17.76 -28.87 13.55
CA ILE A 31 16.60 -29.64 14.04
C ILE A 31 17.04 -30.73 15.03
N PHE A 32 18.07 -31.51 14.68
CA PHE A 32 18.49 -32.67 15.45
C PHE A 32 19.79 -32.47 16.23
N GLY A 33 20.49 -31.32 16.05
CA GLY A 33 21.71 -30.99 16.79
C GLY A 33 21.49 -30.93 18.28
N GLY A 34 22.47 -31.41 19.07
CA GLY A 34 22.41 -31.44 20.53
C GLY A 34 21.67 -32.61 21.14
N LYS A 35 21.14 -33.54 20.34
CA LYS A 35 20.59 -34.82 20.81
C LYS A 35 21.71 -35.87 20.98
N GLU A 36 21.51 -36.82 21.92
CA GLU A 36 22.50 -37.89 22.18
C GLU A 36 22.68 -38.81 20.96
N GLU A 37 21.60 -39.21 20.34
CA GLU A 37 21.59 -39.94 19.08
C GLU A 37 21.71 -38.97 17.91
N LYS A 38 22.55 -39.29 16.92
CA LYS A 38 22.71 -38.49 15.70
C LYS A 38 21.90 -39.09 14.56
N PRO A 39 21.26 -38.22 13.74
CA PRO A 39 20.57 -38.69 12.55
C PRO A 39 21.55 -39.33 11.56
N VAL A 40 21.11 -40.40 10.91
CA VAL A 40 21.88 -41.11 9.88
C VAL A 40 21.31 -40.71 8.50
N ILE A 41 22.10 -40.03 7.69
CA ILE A 41 21.74 -39.72 6.31
C ILE A 41 21.78 -40.99 5.47
N VAL A 42 20.64 -41.36 4.91
CA VAL A 42 20.50 -42.57 4.07
C VAL A 42 20.67 -42.24 2.59
N GLU A 43 20.18 -41.09 2.18
CA GLU A 43 20.18 -40.65 0.78
C GLU A 43 20.25 -39.12 0.70
N THR A 44 20.90 -38.61 -0.34
CA THR A 44 20.97 -37.17 -0.66
C THR A 44 20.45 -36.96 -2.08
N MET A 45 19.61 -35.91 -2.26
CA MET A 45 18.98 -35.62 -3.54
C MET A 45 18.73 -34.12 -3.72
N LYS A 46 18.52 -33.70 -4.96
CA LYS A 46 18.00 -32.33 -5.22
C LYS A 46 16.50 -32.26 -4.93
N GLY A 47 16.01 -31.10 -4.49
CA GLY A 47 14.59 -30.91 -4.22
C GLY A 47 13.70 -31.24 -5.42
N LYS A 48 14.19 -31.04 -6.63
CA LYS A 48 13.50 -31.47 -7.88
C LYS A 48 13.12 -32.96 -7.91
N ALA A 49 13.88 -33.81 -7.23
CA ALA A 49 13.56 -35.23 -7.14
C ALA A 49 12.35 -35.55 -6.23
N LEU A 50 11.98 -34.63 -5.39
CA LEU A 50 10.80 -34.73 -4.50
C LEU A 50 9.51 -34.27 -5.17
N GLU A 51 9.58 -33.61 -6.34
CA GLU A 51 8.43 -33.07 -7.03
C GLU A 51 7.40 -34.16 -7.37
N TYR A 52 6.11 -33.88 -7.11
CA TYR A 52 4.97 -34.77 -7.28
C TYR A 52 4.91 -36.00 -6.35
N ILE A 53 5.80 -36.12 -5.37
CA ILE A 53 5.66 -37.15 -4.33
C ILE A 53 4.39 -36.84 -3.53
N GLU A 54 3.51 -37.81 -3.40
CA GLU A 54 2.27 -37.70 -2.60
C GLU A 54 2.55 -38.00 -1.14
N TYR A 55 1.84 -37.32 -0.25
CA TYR A 55 1.94 -37.50 1.20
C TYR A 55 0.59 -37.54 1.88
N GLU A 56 0.49 -38.19 3.03
CA GLU A 56 -0.69 -38.19 3.88
C GLU A 56 -0.78 -36.85 4.65
N PRO A 57 -1.88 -36.08 4.54
CA PRO A 57 -1.98 -34.78 5.19
C PRO A 57 -2.20 -34.88 6.70
N LEU A 58 -1.72 -33.87 7.44
CA LEU A 58 -2.01 -33.75 8.86
C LEU A 58 -3.52 -33.55 9.12
N TYR A 59 -4.19 -32.81 8.25
CA TYR A 59 -5.63 -32.57 8.23
C TYR A 59 -6.10 -32.64 6.77
N ALA A 60 -7.00 -33.56 6.50
CA ALA A 60 -7.52 -33.76 5.15
C ALA A 60 -8.53 -32.67 4.78
N VAL A 61 -8.42 -32.16 3.58
CA VAL A 61 -9.40 -31.31 2.93
C VAL A 61 -9.58 -31.85 1.52
N GLU A 62 -10.84 -32.00 1.09
CA GLU A 62 -11.17 -32.56 -0.22
C GLU A 62 -12.02 -31.57 -1.03
N ARG A 63 -11.80 -31.56 -2.34
CA ARG A 63 -12.65 -30.88 -3.32
C ARG A 63 -12.77 -31.78 -4.54
N GLU A 64 -13.98 -31.96 -5.02
CA GLU A 64 -14.27 -32.83 -6.15
C GLU A 64 -13.43 -32.42 -7.38
N GLY A 65 -12.75 -33.38 -7.99
CA GLY A 65 -11.93 -33.17 -9.18
C GLY A 65 -10.59 -32.46 -8.96
N ALA A 66 -10.21 -32.13 -7.71
CA ALA A 66 -8.93 -31.48 -7.41
C ALA A 66 -7.91 -32.48 -6.87
N LYS A 67 -6.63 -32.29 -7.26
CA LYS A 67 -5.51 -33.04 -6.71
C LYS A 67 -4.85 -32.26 -5.56
N PHE A 68 -4.68 -32.94 -4.44
CA PHE A 68 -4.12 -32.42 -3.19
C PHE A 68 -2.88 -33.22 -2.74
N HIS A 69 -2.19 -32.70 -1.75
CA HIS A 69 -1.22 -33.39 -0.90
C HIS A 69 -0.06 -34.05 -1.67
N TYR A 70 0.55 -33.26 -2.53
CA TYR A 70 1.80 -33.62 -3.20
C TYR A 70 2.84 -32.49 -3.09
N VAL A 71 4.10 -32.81 -3.34
CA VAL A 71 5.22 -31.86 -3.27
C VAL A 71 5.31 -31.08 -4.57
N VAL A 72 5.46 -29.76 -4.46
CA VAL A 72 5.72 -28.82 -5.55
C VAL A 72 7.08 -28.16 -5.37
N CYS A 73 7.59 -27.50 -6.40
CA CYS A 73 8.89 -26.86 -6.40
C CYS A 73 8.80 -25.36 -6.67
N ASP A 74 9.51 -24.55 -5.87
CA ASP A 74 9.71 -23.14 -6.15
C ASP A 74 10.95 -22.60 -5.43
N SER A 75 11.64 -21.65 -6.05
CA SER A 75 12.88 -21.05 -5.54
C SER A 75 12.71 -20.10 -4.36
N TYR A 76 11.46 -19.72 -3.99
CA TYR A 76 11.21 -18.87 -2.82
C TYR A 76 11.48 -19.58 -1.49
N VAL A 77 11.51 -20.92 -1.48
CA VAL A 77 11.85 -21.70 -0.27
C VAL A 77 13.32 -21.51 0.07
N THR A 78 13.57 -21.00 1.28
CA THR A 78 14.93 -20.70 1.77
C THR A 78 15.49 -21.80 2.67
N MET A 79 16.82 -21.82 2.80
CA MET A 79 17.56 -22.75 3.69
C MET A 79 18.00 -22.04 4.99
N SER A 80 17.38 -20.93 5.36
CA SER A 80 17.76 -20.12 6.52
C SER A 80 17.21 -20.66 7.84
N ASP A 81 16.04 -21.29 7.79
CA ASP A 81 15.33 -21.77 8.99
C ASP A 81 14.34 -22.92 8.66
N GLY A 82 13.71 -23.47 9.70
CA GLY A 82 12.72 -24.55 9.55
C GLY A 82 13.35 -25.86 9.09
N THR A 83 12.69 -26.51 8.12
CA THR A 83 13.09 -27.81 7.55
C THR A 83 13.45 -27.70 6.06
N GLY A 84 13.33 -26.52 5.44
CA GLY A 84 13.44 -26.34 4.00
C GLY A 84 12.23 -26.89 3.23
N ILE A 85 11.15 -27.26 3.92
CA ILE A 85 9.88 -27.71 3.34
C ILE A 85 8.78 -26.78 3.88
N VAL A 86 8.08 -26.10 2.98
CA VAL A 86 7.06 -25.10 3.34
C VAL A 86 5.68 -25.62 2.98
N HIS A 87 4.72 -25.43 3.89
CA HIS A 87 3.31 -25.73 3.62
C HIS A 87 2.70 -24.65 2.71
N ILE A 88 2.00 -25.08 1.66
CA ILE A 88 1.34 -24.21 0.69
C ILE A 88 -0.14 -24.08 0.98
N ALA A 89 -0.60 -22.82 1.15
CA ALA A 89 -1.99 -22.46 1.35
C ALA A 89 -2.38 -21.27 0.45
N PRO A 90 -2.82 -21.50 -0.81
CA PRO A 90 -3.04 -20.45 -1.82
C PRO A 90 -3.99 -19.32 -1.42
N ALA A 91 -4.87 -19.55 -0.43
CA ALA A 91 -5.78 -18.52 0.09
C ALA A 91 -5.15 -17.59 1.14
N PHE A 92 -3.91 -17.85 1.62
CA PHE A 92 -3.33 -17.18 2.78
C PHE A 92 -1.93 -16.61 2.56
N GLY A 93 -1.34 -16.77 1.37
CA GLY A 93 -0.04 -16.22 1.01
C GLY A 93 0.06 -15.85 -0.47
N GLU A 94 0.80 -14.79 -0.79
CA GLU A 94 1.00 -14.34 -2.17
C GLU A 94 1.84 -15.34 -2.97
N ASP A 95 2.96 -15.79 -2.41
CA ASP A 95 3.80 -16.83 -3.01
C ASP A 95 3.04 -18.15 -3.13
N ASP A 96 2.30 -18.52 -2.11
CA ASP A 96 1.44 -19.72 -2.12
C ASP A 96 0.40 -19.66 -3.24
N ALA A 97 -0.24 -18.49 -3.43
CA ALA A 97 -1.19 -18.28 -4.52
C ALA A 97 -0.51 -18.34 -5.90
N ARG A 98 0.71 -17.82 -6.04
CA ARG A 98 1.50 -17.86 -7.26
C ARG A 98 1.88 -19.31 -7.62
N VAL A 99 2.44 -20.04 -6.67
CA VAL A 99 2.78 -21.46 -6.81
C VAL A 99 1.51 -22.31 -7.05
N GLY A 100 0.42 -21.97 -6.34
CA GLY A 100 -0.88 -22.59 -6.52
C GLY A 100 -1.39 -22.50 -7.96
N ARG A 101 -1.28 -21.33 -8.59
CA ARG A 101 -1.63 -21.16 -10.01
C ARG A 101 -0.72 -21.95 -10.95
N GLN A 102 0.59 -21.98 -10.67
CA GLN A 102 1.58 -22.69 -11.48
C GLN A 102 1.32 -24.19 -11.53
N TYR A 103 0.94 -24.77 -10.40
CA TYR A 103 0.68 -26.21 -10.27
C TYR A 103 -0.81 -26.58 -10.32
N ASN A 104 -1.69 -25.61 -10.60
CA ASN A 104 -3.13 -25.78 -10.60
C ASN A 104 -3.66 -26.40 -9.29
N LEU A 105 -3.10 -25.93 -8.14
CA LEU A 105 -3.54 -26.37 -6.83
C LEU A 105 -4.93 -25.81 -6.52
N PRO A 106 -5.76 -26.55 -5.77
CA PRO A 106 -7.07 -26.06 -5.37
C PRO A 106 -6.96 -24.88 -4.42
N PHE A 107 -7.84 -23.90 -4.61
CA PHE A 107 -7.99 -22.75 -3.75
C PHE A 107 -8.97 -23.10 -2.61
N VAL A 108 -8.44 -23.22 -1.39
CA VAL A 108 -9.22 -23.65 -0.23
C VAL A 108 -9.21 -22.55 0.84
N GLN A 109 -10.38 -22.07 1.20
CA GLN A 109 -10.59 -21.03 2.21
C GLN A 109 -11.20 -21.65 3.45
N LEU A 110 -10.43 -21.84 4.51
CA LEU A 110 -10.84 -22.46 5.77
C LEU A 110 -11.02 -21.45 6.92
N VAL A 111 -10.99 -20.16 6.60
CA VAL A 111 -11.18 -19.08 7.56
C VAL A 111 -12.27 -18.16 7.04
N ASP A 112 -13.23 -17.82 7.89
CA ASP A 112 -14.34 -16.94 7.56
C ASP A 112 -13.96 -15.44 7.59
N ALA A 113 -14.92 -14.55 7.34
CA ALA A 113 -14.69 -13.10 7.31
C ALA A 113 -14.36 -12.51 8.69
N GLN A 114 -14.62 -13.22 9.78
CA GLN A 114 -14.29 -12.86 11.17
C GLN A 114 -12.90 -13.38 11.59
N GLY A 115 -12.23 -14.13 10.73
CA GLY A 115 -10.94 -14.75 11.03
C GLY A 115 -11.06 -16.04 11.82
N CYS A 116 -12.24 -16.65 11.85
CA CYS A 116 -12.50 -17.90 12.55
C CYS A 116 -12.48 -19.10 11.59
N LEU A 117 -12.08 -20.25 12.10
CA LEU A 117 -12.06 -21.51 11.35
C LEU A 117 -13.47 -21.91 10.93
N THR A 118 -13.62 -22.38 9.69
CA THR A 118 -14.92 -22.84 9.14
C THR A 118 -15.31 -24.22 9.64
N GLU A 119 -16.57 -24.62 9.37
CA GLU A 119 -17.14 -25.94 9.70
C GLU A 119 -16.39 -27.12 9.05
N GLU A 120 -15.55 -26.86 8.04
CA GLU A 120 -14.73 -27.88 7.40
C GLU A 120 -13.47 -28.23 8.20
N THR A 121 -13.20 -27.51 9.27
CA THR A 121 -12.02 -27.73 10.12
C THR A 121 -12.38 -28.52 11.39
N LYS A 122 -11.37 -29.02 12.10
CA LYS A 122 -11.54 -29.72 13.36
C LYS A 122 -12.09 -28.83 14.49
N TRP A 123 -11.87 -27.49 14.41
CA TRP A 123 -12.24 -26.52 15.46
C TRP A 123 -13.04 -25.34 14.88
N PRO A 124 -14.25 -25.57 14.37
CA PRO A 124 -15.06 -24.51 13.78
C PRO A 124 -15.37 -23.40 14.78
N GLY A 125 -15.40 -22.15 14.29
CA GLY A 125 -15.70 -20.96 15.08
C GLY A 125 -14.54 -20.46 15.96
N VAL A 126 -13.42 -21.18 16.05
CA VAL A 126 -12.24 -20.72 16.81
C VAL A 126 -11.47 -19.71 15.98
N PHE A 127 -11.08 -18.58 16.60
CA PHE A 127 -10.23 -17.59 15.96
C PHE A 127 -8.86 -18.20 15.61
N VAL A 128 -8.38 -17.95 14.40
CA VAL A 128 -7.22 -18.64 13.81
C VAL A 128 -5.95 -18.57 14.68
N LYS A 129 -5.71 -17.48 15.41
CA LYS A 129 -4.55 -17.35 16.31
C LYS A 129 -4.70 -18.16 17.61
N ASP A 130 -5.93 -18.39 18.04
CA ASP A 130 -6.20 -19.24 19.20
C ASP A 130 -6.14 -20.73 18.84
N ALA A 131 -6.39 -21.06 17.57
CA ALA A 131 -6.29 -22.40 17.05
C ALA A 131 -4.84 -22.97 17.08
N ASP A 132 -3.82 -22.12 17.04
CA ASP A 132 -2.41 -22.55 17.08
C ASP A 132 -2.12 -23.49 18.25
N LYS A 133 -2.66 -23.21 19.43
CA LYS A 133 -2.49 -24.06 20.63
C LYS A 133 -3.16 -25.42 20.47
N LEU A 134 -4.38 -25.42 19.93
CA LEU A 134 -5.16 -26.63 19.73
C LEU A 134 -4.51 -27.55 18.69
N VAL A 135 -3.96 -26.96 17.63
CA VAL A 135 -3.21 -27.70 16.61
C VAL A 135 -1.94 -28.32 17.19
N LEU A 136 -1.17 -27.58 17.99
CA LEU A 136 0.05 -28.10 18.63
C LEU A 136 -0.25 -29.23 19.60
N GLU A 137 -1.33 -29.13 20.41
CA GLU A 137 -1.78 -30.17 21.33
C GLU A 137 -2.18 -31.44 20.57
N ASP A 138 -3.01 -31.30 19.52
CA ASP A 138 -3.45 -32.42 18.69
C ASP A 138 -2.28 -33.13 18.02
N LEU A 139 -1.35 -32.40 17.42
CA LEU A 139 -0.17 -32.99 16.77
C LEU A 139 0.73 -33.70 17.77
N LYS A 140 0.84 -33.18 18.99
CA LYS A 140 1.60 -33.81 20.08
C LYS A 140 0.94 -35.10 20.54
N GLU A 141 -0.38 -35.11 20.76
CA GLU A 141 -1.14 -36.29 21.15
C GLU A 141 -1.07 -37.41 20.09
N ARG A 142 -1.05 -37.03 18.81
CA ARG A 142 -0.90 -37.97 17.68
C ARG A 142 0.55 -38.42 17.42
N GLY A 143 1.53 -37.92 18.17
CA GLY A 143 2.96 -38.21 17.96
C GLY A 143 3.55 -37.63 16.67
N LEU A 144 2.91 -36.63 16.08
CA LEU A 144 3.31 -36.02 14.81
C LEU A 144 4.10 -34.71 14.98
N LEU A 145 4.23 -34.21 16.20
CA LEU A 145 4.98 -32.97 16.48
C LEU A 145 6.45 -33.25 16.77
N VAL A 146 7.34 -32.92 15.84
CA VAL A 146 8.78 -33.09 15.98
C VAL A 146 9.40 -31.99 16.84
N LYS A 147 9.08 -30.73 16.52
CA LYS A 147 9.62 -29.53 17.21
C LYS A 147 8.68 -28.33 17.04
N ALA A 148 8.57 -27.50 18.04
CA ALA A 148 7.81 -26.24 18.01
C ALA A 148 8.63 -25.13 18.74
N PRO A 149 9.72 -24.64 18.14
CA PRO A 149 10.51 -23.56 18.75
C PRO A 149 9.72 -22.26 18.73
N LYS A 150 9.91 -21.43 19.76
CA LYS A 150 9.42 -20.06 19.75
C LYS A 150 10.26 -19.26 18.75
N PHE A 151 9.58 -18.58 17.83
CA PHE A 151 10.19 -17.73 16.83
C PHE A 151 9.71 -16.29 17.03
N GLU A 152 10.65 -15.37 17.19
CA GLU A 152 10.35 -13.94 17.33
C GLU A 152 10.57 -13.28 15.97
N HIS A 153 9.54 -12.61 15.47
CA HIS A 153 9.56 -11.91 14.19
C HIS A 153 8.64 -10.69 14.20
N ASP A 154 8.88 -9.76 13.29
CA ASP A 154 7.99 -8.63 13.07
C ASP A 154 6.63 -9.13 12.56
N TYR A 155 5.56 -8.68 13.21
CA TYR A 155 4.20 -9.04 12.83
C TYR A 155 3.34 -7.79 12.59
N PRO A 156 2.52 -7.75 11.51
CA PRO A 156 1.69 -6.59 11.23
C PRO A 156 0.47 -6.52 12.15
N PHE A 157 0.24 -5.35 12.73
CA PHE A 157 -0.93 -5.04 13.55
C PHE A 157 -1.76 -3.92 12.91
N CYS A 158 -3.05 -3.91 13.18
CA CYS A 158 -3.93 -2.84 12.76
C CYS A 158 -3.52 -1.53 13.46
N TRP A 159 -3.19 -0.50 12.68
CA TRP A 159 -2.78 0.80 13.20
C TRP A 159 -3.85 1.52 14.03
N ARG A 160 -5.12 1.06 13.98
CA ARG A 160 -6.25 1.67 14.68
C ARG A 160 -6.61 0.98 15.99
N CYS A 161 -6.58 -0.34 16.03
CA CYS A 161 -7.06 -1.15 17.17
C CYS A 161 -6.04 -2.15 17.68
N ASP A 162 -4.80 -2.15 17.16
CA ASP A 162 -3.71 -3.04 17.53
C ASP A 162 -4.03 -4.55 17.47
N THR A 163 -5.05 -4.91 16.70
CA THR A 163 -5.39 -6.33 16.45
C THR A 163 -4.37 -6.91 15.46
N PRO A 164 -3.86 -8.13 15.68
CA PRO A 164 -2.99 -8.79 14.72
C PRO A 164 -3.73 -9.01 13.39
N LEU A 165 -3.06 -8.68 12.28
CA LEU A 165 -3.60 -8.88 10.94
C LEU A 165 -3.36 -10.32 10.49
N ILE A 166 -4.23 -10.82 9.62
CA ILE A 166 -4.05 -12.10 8.94
C ILE A 166 -4.00 -11.88 7.43
N TYR A 167 -3.15 -12.62 6.74
CA TYR A 167 -3.20 -12.71 5.29
C TYR A 167 -4.40 -13.59 4.91
N TYR A 168 -5.23 -13.06 4.01
CA TYR A 168 -6.52 -13.63 3.73
C TYR A 168 -6.99 -13.20 2.34
N ALA A 169 -7.22 -14.14 1.44
CA ALA A 169 -7.66 -13.81 0.10
C ALA A 169 -9.13 -13.37 0.09
N ARG A 170 -9.40 -12.26 -0.57
CA ARG A 170 -10.74 -11.68 -0.75
C ARG A 170 -10.98 -11.34 -2.22
N GLN A 171 -12.20 -11.46 -2.64
CA GLN A 171 -12.59 -10.92 -3.94
C GLN A 171 -12.49 -9.40 -3.90
N SER A 172 -11.92 -8.83 -4.95
CA SER A 172 -11.76 -7.38 -5.07
C SER A 172 -11.78 -6.98 -6.55
N TRP A 173 -12.19 -5.77 -6.82
CA TRP A 173 -12.06 -5.17 -8.14
C TRP A 173 -10.67 -4.56 -8.29
N PHE A 174 -10.08 -4.72 -9.49
CA PHE A 174 -8.75 -4.22 -9.80
C PHE A 174 -8.76 -3.40 -11.09
N ILE A 175 -7.93 -2.37 -11.12
CA ILE A 175 -7.49 -1.74 -12.37
C ILE A 175 -6.19 -2.41 -12.79
N LYS A 176 -6.13 -2.92 -14.02
CA LYS A 176 -4.96 -3.62 -14.55
C LYS A 176 -3.85 -2.64 -14.91
N MET A 177 -3.15 -2.12 -13.90
CA MET A 177 -2.09 -1.13 -14.08
C MET A 177 -0.87 -1.69 -14.82
N THR A 178 -0.65 -3.01 -14.73
CA THR A 178 0.40 -3.70 -15.48
C THR A 178 0.22 -3.60 -17.00
N ALA A 179 -1.01 -3.37 -17.48
CA ALA A 179 -1.30 -3.21 -18.91
C ALA A 179 -0.86 -1.83 -19.46
N VAL A 180 -0.67 -0.82 -18.61
CA VAL A 180 -0.28 0.56 -18.98
C VAL A 180 1.06 0.97 -18.38
N ARG A 181 1.89 0.01 -17.99
CA ARG A 181 3.17 0.27 -17.34
C ARG A 181 4.11 1.13 -18.19
N ASP A 182 4.21 0.86 -19.48
CA ASP A 182 5.12 1.57 -20.37
C ASP A 182 4.66 3.02 -20.60
N GLU A 183 3.35 3.24 -20.67
CA GLU A 183 2.74 4.57 -20.71
C GLU A 183 2.97 5.33 -19.40
N LEU A 184 2.84 4.69 -18.26
CA LEU A 184 3.15 5.28 -16.94
C LEU A 184 4.61 5.74 -16.89
N MET A 185 5.54 4.89 -17.31
CA MET A 185 6.96 5.22 -17.36
C MET A 185 7.26 6.40 -18.29
N ARG A 186 6.66 6.40 -19.49
CA ARG A 186 6.77 7.49 -20.46
C ARG A 186 6.25 8.81 -19.87
N ASN A 187 5.06 8.81 -19.30
CA ASN A 187 4.41 10.00 -18.74
C ASN A 187 5.14 10.51 -17.49
N ASN A 188 5.71 9.63 -16.66
CA ASN A 188 6.56 9.98 -15.54
C ASN A 188 7.83 10.74 -16.01
N ARG A 189 8.46 10.29 -17.11
CA ARG A 189 9.65 10.94 -17.67
C ARG A 189 9.38 12.35 -18.19
N ALA A 190 8.15 12.64 -18.61
CA ALA A 190 7.74 13.96 -19.07
C ALA A 190 7.58 14.99 -17.92
N VAL A 191 7.50 14.55 -16.68
CA VAL A 191 7.42 15.43 -15.50
C VAL A 191 8.79 16.00 -15.14
N ASN A 192 8.85 17.29 -14.83
CA ASN A 192 9.98 17.93 -14.20
C ASN A 192 9.94 17.70 -12.68
N TRP A 193 10.64 16.68 -12.22
CA TRP A 193 10.76 16.34 -10.80
C TRP A 193 11.86 17.16 -10.12
N MET A 194 11.58 17.71 -8.97
CA MET A 194 12.53 18.39 -8.11
C MET A 194 12.55 17.74 -6.72
N PRO A 195 13.61 17.00 -6.36
CA PRO A 195 14.85 16.76 -7.11
C PRO A 195 14.68 15.72 -8.25
N ASP A 196 15.51 15.84 -9.30
CA ASP A 196 15.41 15.02 -10.50
C ASP A 196 15.60 13.51 -10.27
N ASN A 197 16.35 13.12 -9.24
CA ASN A 197 16.58 11.72 -8.88
C ASN A 197 15.29 10.96 -8.47
N ILE A 198 14.19 11.65 -8.21
CA ILE A 198 12.88 11.02 -7.96
C ILE A 198 12.36 10.34 -9.23
N LYS A 199 12.60 10.94 -10.39
CA LYS A 199 12.09 10.51 -11.70
C LYS A 199 12.39 9.04 -12.01
N GLU A 200 13.65 8.69 -12.08
CA GLU A 200 14.10 7.31 -12.38
C GLU A 200 14.32 6.49 -11.10
N GLY A 201 14.56 7.16 -9.97
CA GLY A 201 14.75 6.52 -8.66
C GLY A 201 13.44 6.07 -8.04
N ARG A 202 13.00 6.77 -6.96
CA ARG A 202 11.88 6.30 -6.14
C ARG A 202 10.57 6.14 -6.91
N MET A 203 10.23 7.08 -7.82
CA MET A 203 9.02 6.98 -8.64
C MET A 203 9.20 5.99 -9.78
N GLY A 204 10.30 6.09 -10.54
CA GLY A 204 10.60 5.21 -11.66
C GLY A 204 10.65 3.73 -11.25
N ASN A 205 11.43 3.40 -10.23
CA ASN A 205 11.52 2.03 -9.70
C ASN A 205 10.15 1.48 -9.22
N PHE A 206 9.30 2.33 -8.67
CA PHE A 206 7.95 1.91 -8.28
C PHE A 206 7.08 1.60 -9.49
N LEU A 207 7.13 2.43 -10.53
CA LEU A 207 6.35 2.23 -11.76
C LEU A 207 6.84 1.04 -12.59
N GLU A 208 8.14 0.80 -12.62
CA GLU A 208 8.73 -0.36 -13.29
C GLU A 208 8.21 -1.68 -12.70
N ASN A 209 8.00 -1.70 -11.38
CA ASN A 209 7.48 -2.84 -10.63
C ASN A 209 6.00 -2.66 -10.25
N VAL A 210 5.25 -1.90 -11.04
CA VAL A 210 3.83 -1.64 -10.75
C VAL A 210 3.03 -2.93 -10.75
N ILE A 211 2.16 -3.07 -9.76
CA ILE A 211 1.17 -4.15 -9.65
C ILE A 211 -0.23 -3.62 -9.95
N ASP A 212 -1.16 -4.51 -10.19
CA ASP A 212 -2.55 -4.14 -10.44
C ASP A 212 -3.16 -3.49 -9.18
N TRP A 213 -3.90 -2.40 -9.39
CA TRP A 213 -4.42 -1.59 -8.28
C TRP A 213 -5.75 -2.14 -7.78
N GLY A 214 -5.75 -2.70 -6.57
CA GLY A 214 -6.98 -3.11 -5.87
C GLY A 214 -7.84 -1.88 -5.57
N LEU A 215 -8.96 -1.76 -6.29
CA LEU A 215 -9.80 -0.56 -6.30
C LEU A 215 -10.88 -0.58 -5.23
N SER A 216 -11.50 -1.72 -4.95
CA SER A 216 -12.65 -1.81 -4.06
C SER A 216 -12.26 -1.89 -2.59
N ARG A 217 -13.09 -1.30 -1.72
CA ARG A 217 -12.94 -1.31 -0.26
C ARG A 217 -14.25 -1.73 0.40
N GLU A 218 -14.18 -2.65 1.34
CA GLU A 218 -15.31 -3.02 2.19
C GLU A 218 -15.49 -1.98 3.30
N ARG A 219 -16.10 -0.86 2.94
CA ARG A 219 -16.45 0.25 3.82
C ARG A 219 -17.90 0.63 3.62
N TYR A 220 -18.53 1.17 4.67
CA TYR A 220 -19.87 1.68 4.55
C TYR A 220 -19.88 3.04 3.82
N TRP A 221 -19.02 3.96 4.24
CA TRP A 221 -18.94 5.30 3.69
C TRP A 221 -17.76 5.48 2.72
N GLY A 222 -18.04 6.08 1.60
CA GLY A 222 -17.11 6.41 0.53
C GLY A 222 -17.86 6.51 -0.79
N THR A 223 -17.16 6.79 -1.88
CA THR A 223 -17.73 6.78 -3.25
C THR A 223 -18.12 5.36 -3.62
N PRO A 224 -19.41 5.06 -3.84
CA PRO A 224 -19.87 3.72 -4.19
C PRO A 224 -19.27 3.24 -5.50
N LEU A 225 -18.85 1.99 -5.57
CA LEU A 225 -18.36 1.40 -6.81
C LEU A 225 -19.50 1.33 -7.83
N PRO A 226 -19.41 1.98 -9.01
CA PRO A 226 -20.52 2.07 -9.96
C PRO A 226 -20.63 0.83 -10.85
N VAL A 227 -20.52 -0.35 -10.26
CA VAL A 227 -20.51 -1.64 -10.95
C VAL A 227 -21.73 -2.46 -10.57
N TRP A 228 -22.49 -2.91 -11.57
CA TRP A 228 -23.59 -3.84 -11.43
C TRP A 228 -23.25 -5.18 -12.06
N THR A 229 -23.56 -6.25 -11.38
CA THR A 229 -23.29 -7.63 -11.81
C THR A 229 -24.56 -8.43 -11.94
N CYS A 230 -24.57 -9.35 -12.90
CA CYS A 230 -25.66 -10.28 -13.16
C CYS A 230 -25.22 -11.71 -12.87
N LYS A 231 -26.14 -12.56 -12.43
CA LYS A 231 -25.91 -14.01 -12.23
C LYS A 231 -25.40 -14.74 -13.49
N CYS A 232 -25.63 -14.19 -14.69
CA CYS A 232 -25.08 -14.73 -15.93
C CYS A 232 -23.61 -14.34 -16.19
N GLY A 233 -22.96 -13.64 -15.25
CA GLY A 233 -21.59 -13.17 -15.37
C GLY A 233 -21.43 -11.86 -16.14
N HIS A 234 -22.53 -11.20 -16.59
CA HIS A 234 -22.44 -9.90 -17.21
C HIS A 234 -22.16 -8.80 -16.18
N VAL A 235 -21.25 -7.91 -16.52
CA VAL A 235 -20.86 -6.75 -15.72
C VAL A 235 -21.19 -5.47 -16.48
N HIS A 236 -21.76 -4.48 -15.81
CA HIS A 236 -22.02 -3.16 -16.35
C HIS A 236 -21.50 -2.08 -15.41
N VAL A 237 -20.79 -1.09 -15.96
CA VAL A 237 -20.27 0.05 -15.20
C VAL A 237 -21.05 1.29 -15.61
N ILE A 238 -21.72 1.92 -14.67
CA ILE A 238 -22.50 3.14 -14.89
C ILE A 238 -21.56 4.34 -14.97
N GLY A 239 -21.66 5.12 -16.05
CA GLY A 239 -20.82 6.28 -16.32
C GLY A 239 -21.46 7.63 -15.99
N SER A 240 -22.77 7.70 -15.81
CA SER A 240 -23.46 8.95 -15.49
C SER A 240 -24.78 8.74 -14.75
N ARG A 241 -25.29 9.80 -14.14
CA ARG A 241 -26.61 9.81 -13.50
C ARG A 241 -27.73 9.56 -14.52
N GLU A 242 -27.63 10.14 -15.70
CA GLU A 242 -28.61 9.96 -16.79
C GLU A 242 -28.64 8.50 -17.25
N GLU A 243 -27.49 7.87 -17.32
CA GLU A 243 -27.40 6.43 -17.64
C GLU A 243 -28.04 5.58 -16.55
N LEU A 244 -27.79 5.89 -15.28
CA LEU A 244 -28.39 5.20 -14.14
C LEU A 244 -29.92 5.29 -14.17
N VAL A 245 -30.45 6.47 -14.40
CA VAL A 245 -31.91 6.71 -14.51
C VAL A 245 -32.51 5.98 -15.70
N ARG A 246 -31.81 5.98 -16.84
CA ARG A 246 -32.29 5.32 -18.08
C ARG A 246 -32.31 3.79 -17.96
N LEU A 247 -31.33 3.20 -17.29
CA LEU A 247 -31.17 1.74 -17.22
C LEU A 247 -31.77 1.13 -15.96
N GLY A 248 -31.94 1.92 -14.92
CA GLY A 248 -32.49 1.47 -13.64
C GLY A 248 -34.01 1.40 -13.63
N HIS A 249 -34.54 0.58 -12.74
CA HIS A 249 -35.98 0.45 -12.52
C HIS A 249 -36.46 1.55 -11.59
N ASP A 250 -37.34 2.44 -12.07
CA ASP A 250 -37.99 3.49 -11.30
C ASP A 250 -37.03 4.37 -10.48
N VAL A 251 -35.89 4.73 -11.04
CA VAL A 251 -34.87 5.53 -10.39
C VAL A 251 -35.23 7.02 -10.41
N ASP A 252 -35.27 7.63 -9.23
CA ASP A 252 -35.42 9.08 -9.09
C ASP A 252 -34.22 9.80 -9.73
N PRO A 253 -34.45 10.74 -10.67
CA PRO A 253 -33.37 11.56 -11.25
C PRO A 253 -32.48 12.28 -10.24
N ASN A 254 -33.00 12.55 -9.04
CA ASN A 254 -32.29 13.20 -7.94
C ASN A 254 -31.83 12.23 -6.85
N ILE A 255 -31.78 10.92 -7.15
CA ILE A 255 -31.35 9.92 -6.17
C ILE A 255 -30.01 10.30 -5.54
N GLU A 256 -29.91 10.10 -4.22
CA GLU A 256 -28.65 10.18 -3.50
C GLU A 256 -27.75 9.01 -3.91
N LEU A 257 -26.55 9.32 -4.43
CA LEU A 257 -25.63 8.30 -4.97
C LEU A 257 -24.81 7.56 -3.91
N HIS A 258 -24.90 7.95 -2.63
CA HIS A 258 -24.25 7.24 -1.54
C HIS A 258 -25.11 6.06 -1.03
N ARG A 259 -24.48 5.20 -0.26
CA ARG A 259 -25.16 4.14 0.46
C ARG A 259 -26.05 4.73 1.57
N PRO A 260 -27.22 4.15 1.89
CA PRO A 260 -27.76 2.91 1.31
C PRO A 260 -28.59 3.09 0.03
N TYR A 261 -28.82 4.31 -0.42
CA TYR A 261 -29.80 4.63 -1.47
C TYR A 261 -29.45 3.97 -2.80
N ILE A 262 -28.19 4.09 -3.26
CA ILE A 262 -27.71 3.52 -4.51
C ILE A 262 -27.74 1.98 -4.53
N ASP A 263 -27.66 1.34 -3.36
CA ASP A 263 -27.65 -0.12 -3.23
C ASP A 263 -28.99 -0.75 -3.62
N ASN A 264 -30.07 0.04 -3.62
CA ASN A 264 -31.42 -0.42 -3.97
C ASN A 264 -31.72 -0.33 -5.49
N VAL A 265 -30.81 0.26 -6.26
CA VAL A 265 -31.01 0.38 -7.72
C VAL A 265 -30.73 -0.93 -8.41
N VAL A 266 -31.74 -1.44 -9.13
CA VAL A 266 -31.66 -2.66 -9.94
C VAL A 266 -31.67 -2.27 -11.41
N LEU A 267 -30.79 -2.90 -12.21
CA LEU A 267 -30.78 -2.74 -13.66
C LEU A 267 -31.26 -4.02 -14.33
N THR A 268 -31.74 -3.90 -15.58
CA THR A 268 -32.02 -5.07 -16.43
C THR A 268 -30.77 -5.46 -17.19
N CYS A 269 -30.38 -6.73 -17.08
CA CYS A 269 -29.22 -7.26 -17.81
C CYS A 269 -29.48 -7.29 -19.32
N PRO A 270 -28.70 -6.61 -20.16
CA PRO A 270 -28.87 -6.60 -21.60
C PRO A 270 -28.57 -7.96 -22.24
N LYS A 271 -27.85 -8.85 -21.53
CA LYS A 271 -27.45 -10.17 -22.06
C LYS A 271 -28.48 -11.26 -21.82
N CYS A 272 -29.15 -11.27 -20.66
CA CYS A 272 -30.07 -12.35 -20.31
C CYS A 272 -31.44 -11.89 -19.82
N GLY A 273 -31.71 -10.57 -19.72
CA GLY A 273 -32.95 -10.00 -19.20
C GLY A 273 -33.16 -10.13 -17.69
N GLY A 274 -32.23 -10.72 -16.97
CA GLY A 274 -32.29 -10.87 -15.51
C GLY A 274 -31.90 -9.59 -14.77
N GLU A 275 -32.09 -9.60 -13.47
CA GLU A 275 -31.71 -8.48 -12.60
C GLU A 275 -30.20 -8.38 -12.42
N MET A 276 -29.70 -7.14 -12.38
CA MET A 276 -28.34 -6.80 -11.99
C MET A 276 -28.36 -5.97 -10.71
N HIS A 277 -27.50 -6.32 -9.79
CA HIS A 277 -27.35 -5.62 -8.52
C HIS A 277 -25.95 -4.99 -8.42
N ARG A 278 -25.87 -3.87 -7.69
CA ARG A 278 -24.63 -3.15 -7.48
C ARG A 278 -23.69 -3.95 -6.56
N GLU A 279 -22.39 -3.93 -6.86
CA GLU A 279 -21.34 -4.37 -5.94
C GLU A 279 -21.31 -3.47 -4.70
N LYS A 280 -21.31 -4.08 -3.51
CA LYS A 280 -21.53 -3.35 -2.24
C LYS A 280 -20.36 -2.50 -1.78
N GLU A 281 -19.20 -2.71 -2.37
CA GLU A 281 -17.97 -2.00 -2.03
C GLU A 281 -18.03 -0.52 -2.41
N VAL A 282 -17.11 0.25 -1.82
CA VAL A 282 -16.80 1.62 -2.23
C VAL A 282 -15.44 1.67 -2.91
N ILE A 283 -15.20 2.72 -3.68
CA ILE A 283 -13.94 2.96 -4.37
C ILE A 283 -12.87 3.35 -3.33
N ASP A 284 -11.63 2.99 -3.60
CA ASP A 284 -10.46 3.49 -2.88
C ASP A 284 -10.41 5.03 -2.93
N CYS A 285 -10.29 5.68 -1.77
CA CYS A 285 -10.21 7.15 -1.68
C CYS A 285 -9.03 7.74 -2.49
N TRP A 286 -8.02 6.95 -2.79
CA TRP A 286 -6.94 7.34 -3.69
C TRP A 286 -7.39 7.49 -5.15
N TYR A 287 -8.44 6.80 -5.56
CA TYR A 287 -9.07 7.02 -6.85
C TYR A 287 -9.77 8.38 -6.90
N ASP A 288 -10.52 8.73 -5.86
CA ASP A 288 -11.17 10.04 -5.75
C ASP A 288 -10.14 11.17 -5.84
N SER A 289 -9.08 11.09 -5.04
CA SER A 289 -8.02 12.11 -5.04
C SER A 289 -7.22 12.16 -6.35
N GLY A 290 -7.00 11.02 -6.99
CA GLY A 290 -6.32 10.91 -8.28
C GLY A 290 -7.17 11.42 -9.44
N SER A 291 -8.49 11.42 -9.30
CA SER A 291 -9.46 11.96 -10.29
C SER A 291 -9.61 13.48 -10.22
N MET A 292 -9.06 14.14 -9.20
CA MET A 292 -9.22 15.58 -8.95
C MET A 292 -8.97 16.46 -10.19
N PRO A 293 -7.95 16.20 -11.05
CA PRO A 293 -7.66 17.09 -12.18
C PRO A 293 -8.84 17.36 -13.10
N PHE A 294 -9.74 16.40 -13.26
CA PHE A 294 -10.94 16.52 -14.13
C PHE A 294 -12.23 16.54 -13.33
N ALA A 295 -12.31 15.83 -12.20
CA ALA A 295 -13.51 15.76 -11.37
C ALA A 295 -13.90 17.13 -10.78
N GLN A 296 -12.94 17.98 -10.41
CA GLN A 296 -13.21 19.34 -9.91
C GLN A 296 -13.93 20.23 -10.94
N TRP A 297 -13.84 19.92 -12.23
CA TRP A 297 -14.50 20.62 -13.32
C TRP A 297 -15.82 19.98 -13.73
N HIS A 298 -16.18 18.85 -13.15
CA HIS A 298 -17.26 17.97 -13.59
C HIS A 298 -17.10 17.56 -15.08
N TYR A 299 -15.83 17.43 -15.53
CA TYR A 299 -15.51 16.95 -16.86
C TYR A 299 -15.90 15.47 -17.02
N PRO A 300 -16.47 15.01 -18.15
CA PRO A 300 -16.65 15.74 -19.44
C PRO A 300 -17.99 16.47 -19.54
N PHE A 301 -18.84 16.49 -18.52
CA PHE A 301 -20.21 16.98 -18.57
C PHE A 301 -20.29 18.50 -18.54
N GLU A 302 -19.38 19.15 -17.80
CA GLU A 302 -19.30 20.60 -17.63
C GLU A 302 -17.86 21.10 -17.75
N ASN A 303 -17.68 22.42 -17.91
CA ASN A 303 -16.40 23.15 -17.81
C ASN A 303 -15.25 22.56 -18.68
N LYS A 304 -15.57 21.97 -19.82
CA LYS A 304 -14.60 21.31 -20.71
C LYS A 304 -13.45 22.24 -21.11
N GLU A 305 -13.76 23.47 -21.54
CA GLU A 305 -12.75 24.46 -21.95
C GLU A 305 -11.81 24.85 -20.80
N GLN A 306 -12.33 24.92 -19.56
CA GLN A 306 -11.52 25.25 -18.39
C GLN A 306 -10.57 24.08 -18.05
N PHE A 307 -11.05 22.84 -18.14
CA PHE A 307 -10.22 21.65 -17.99
C PHE A 307 -9.10 21.64 -19.04
N GLU A 308 -9.44 21.72 -20.32
CA GLU A 308 -8.45 21.65 -21.42
C GLU A 308 -7.39 22.74 -21.32
N ARG A 309 -7.73 23.93 -20.80
CA ARG A 309 -6.77 25.03 -20.60
C ARG A 309 -5.85 24.81 -19.39
N ARG A 310 -6.30 24.09 -18.37
CA ARG A 310 -5.59 23.97 -17.08
C ARG A 310 -4.96 22.61 -16.85
N PHE A 311 -5.21 21.67 -17.72
CA PHE A 311 -4.65 20.31 -17.64
C PHE A 311 -3.60 20.10 -18.75
N PRO A 312 -2.43 19.56 -18.44
CA PRO A 312 -1.90 19.21 -17.10
C PRO A 312 -1.65 20.45 -16.22
N ALA A 313 -1.71 20.26 -14.89
CA ALA A 313 -1.41 21.32 -13.93
C ALA A 313 0.04 21.83 -14.11
N ASP A 314 0.27 23.13 -13.92
CA ASP A 314 1.61 23.68 -14.06
C ASP A 314 2.55 23.23 -12.93
N PHE A 315 2.01 23.04 -11.72
CA PHE A 315 2.80 22.74 -10.54
C PHE A 315 1.97 22.02 -9.45
N ILE A 316 2.60 21.03 -8.80
CA ILE A 316 2.15 20.44 -7.54
C ILE A 316 3.33 20.27 -6.57
N SER A 317 3.03 20.16 -5.27
CA SER A 317 4.05 19.91 -4.25
C SER A 317 3.45 19.14 -3.08
N GLU A 318 4.08 18.06 -2.68
CA GLU A 318 3.80 17.26 -1.48
C GLU A 318 5.07 16.54 -1.02
N ALA A 319 4.99 15.83 0.12
CA ALA A 319 6.13 15.09 0.64
C ALA A 319 6.44 13.81 -0.14
N ILE A 320 7.65 13.30 0.06
CA ILE A 320 8.23 12.16 -0.69
C ILE A 320 7.43 10.84 -0.57
N ASP A 321 6.66 10.66 0.50
CA ASP A 321 5.79 9.49 0.66
C ASP A 321 4.68 9.45 -0.41
N GLN A 322 4.31 10.59 -0.98
CA GLN A 322 3.29 10.70 -2.03
C GLN A 322 3.71 10.11 -3.39
N THR A 323 4.96 9.71 -3.55
CA THR A 323 5.39 8.87 -4.69
C THR A 323 4.68 7.50 -4.70
N ARG A 324 4.17 7.04 -3.55
CA ARG A 324 3.32 5.86 -3.38
C ARG A 324 1.92 6.22 -2.85
N GLY A 325 1.45 7.38 -3.21
CA GLY A 325 0.16 7.93 -2.83
C GLY A 325 -0.36 8.84 -3.94
N TRP A 326 -0.57 10.11 -3.63
CA TRP A 326 -1.22 11.06 -4.53
C TRP A 326 -0.51 11.26 -5.87
N PHE A 327 0.82 11.38 -5.90
CA PHE A 327 1.55 11.52 -7.17
C PHE A 327 1.34 10.33 -8.10
N TYR A 328 1.37 9.12 -7.53
CA TYR A 328 1.10 7.91 -8.30
C TYR A 328 -0.33 7.87 -8.81
N THR A 329 -1.32 8.10 -7.96
CA THR A 329 -2.73 7.96 -8.36
C THR A 329 -3.16 9.02 -9.36
N LEU A 330 -2.64 10.26 -9.27
CA LEU A 330 -2.79 11.29 -10.29
C LEU A 330 -2.23 10.80 -11.64
N LEU A 331 -1.00 10.28 -11.64
CA LEU A 331 -0.34 9.78 -12.85
C LEU A 331 -1.07 8.55 -13.42
N ALA A 332 -1.48 7.61 -12.58
CA ALA A 332 -2.17 6.39 -12.97
C ALA A 332 -3.49 6.70 -13.69
N ILE A 333 -4.34 7.52 -13.08
CA ILE A 333 -5.64 7.85 -13.64
C ILE A 333 -5.50 8.72 -14.90
N SER A 334 -4.61 9.71 -14.88
CA SER A 334 -4.35 10.55 -16.07
C SER A 334 -3.78 9.75 -17.24
N THR A 335 -2.92 8.78 -16.97
CA THR A 335 -2.42 7.87 -18.02
C THR A 335 -3.53 7.02 -18.60
N CYS A 336 -4.38 6.42 -17.75
CA CYS A 336 -5.50 5.59 -18.21
C CYS A 336 -6.55 6.38 -19.02
N MET A 337 -6.81 7.64 -18.63
CA MET A 337 -7.88 8.47 -19.23
C MET A 337 -7.44 9.30 -20.42
N PHE A 338 -6.21 9.83 -20.40
CA PHE A 338 -5.76 10.86 -21.33
C PHE A 338 -4.38 10.55 -21.96
N ASP A 339 -3.75 9.46 -21.54
CA ASP A 339 -2.38 9.08 -21.96
C ASP A 339 -1.36 10.21 -21.82
N THR A 340 -1.43 10.96 -20.71
CA THR A 340 -0.53 12.07 -20.43
C THR A 340 -0.24 12.21 -18.93
N ASN A 341 0.82 12.97 -18.60
CA ASN A 341 1.13 13.33 -17.21
C ASN A 341 0.10 14.35 -16.67
N PRO A 342 -0.28 14.26 -15.39
CA PRO A 342 -1.29 15.14 -14.78
C PRO A 342 -0.75 16.51 -14.36
N PHE A 343 0.57 16.66 -14.26
CA PHE A 343 1.27 17.89 -13.86
C PHE A 343 2.62 18.00 -14.57
N LYS A 344 3.06 19.22 -14.84
CA LYS A 344 4.32 19.52 -15.53
C LYS A 344 5.51 19.52 -14.57
N ASN A 345 5.32 20.10 -13.39
CA ASN A 345 6.36 20.27 -12.38
C ASN A 345 5.90 19.71 -11.02
N CYS A 346 6.81 19.03 -10.32
CA CYS A 346 6.56 18.52 -8.98
C CYS A 346 7.76 18.79 -8.06
N ILE A 347 7.54 19.56 -7.00
CA ILE A 347 8.50 19.66 -5.89
C ILE A 347 8.14 18.58 -4.87
N VAL A 348 9.06 17.65 -4.66
CA VAL A 348 8.93 16.57 -3.71
C VAL A 348 9.60 16.96 -2.41
N MET A 349 8.81 17.33 -1.40
CA MET A 349 9.33 17.84 -0.14
C MET A 349 9.90 16.73 0.74
N GLY A 350 10.96 17.08 1.47
CA GLY A 350 11.53 16.25 2.52
C GLY A 350 10.61 16.15 3.76
N HIS A 351 10.81 15.12 4.57
CA HIS A 351 10.05 14.97 5.81
C HIS A 351 10.42 16.01 6.86
N VAL A 352 9.43 16.46 7.62
CA VAL A 352 9.65 17.21 8.85
C VAL A 352 10.01 16.23 9.97
N GLN A 353 11.16 16.45 10.61
CA GLN A 353 11.74 15.61 11.65
C GLN A 353 11.77 16.34 12.99
N ASP A 354 11.91 15.62 14.08
CA ASP A 354 12.17 16.20 15.39
C ASP A 354 13.57 16.82 15.49
N LYS A 355 13.92 17.38 16.65
CA LYS A 355 15.23 18.01 16.91
C LYS A 355 16.42 17.06 16.69
N ASP A 356 16.21 15.76 16.87
CA ASP A 356 17.22 14.70 16.77
C ASP A 356 17.29 14.06 15.37
N GLY A 357 16.46 14.54 14.43
CA GLY A 357 16.39 14.02 13.07
C GLY A 357 15.56 12.74 12.92
N LYS A 358 14.72 12.42 13.91
CA LYS A 358 13.82 11.25 13.85
C LYS A 358 12.46 11.64 13.27
N LYS A 359 11.82 10.68 12.62
CA LYS A 359 10.45 10.84 12.14
C LYS A 359 9.52 11.14 13.31
N MET A 360 8.70 12.19 13.17
CA MET A 360 7.67 12.50 14.16
C MET A 360 6.53 11.48 14.13
N SER A 361 6.12 10.99 15.29
CA SER A 361 5.02 10.04 15.44
C SER A 361 4.31 10.27 16.77
N LYS A 362 2.97 10.16 16.75
CA LYS A 362 2.15 10.25 17.97
C LYS A 362 2.50 9.14 18.97
N HIS A 363 2.84 7.94 18.49
CA HIS A 363 3.25 6.83 19.36
C HIS A 363 4.57 7.09 20.08
N VAL A 364 5.52 7.76 19.43
CA VAL A 364 6.81 8.14 20.04
C VAL A 364 6.69 9.36 20.94
N GLY A 365 5.61 10.15 20.79
CA GLY A 365 5.39 11.38 21.57
C GLY A 365 6.33 12.53 21.20
N ASN A 366 7.00 12.46 20.06
CA ASN A 366 7.93 13.49 19.57
C ASN A 366 7.31 14.47 18.56
N THR A 367 5.99 14.52 18.46
CA THR A 367 5.26 15.45 17.59
C THR A 367 5.25 16.85 18.20
N VAL A 368 5.41 17.87 17.36
CA VAL A 368 5.24 19.28 17.74
C VAL A 368 3.86 19.73 17.29
N ASP A 369 3.07 20.26 18.22
CA ASP A 369 1.79 20.90 17.86
C ASP A 369 2.06 22.21 17.10
N PRO A 370 1.62 22.33 15.84
CA PRO A 370 1.84 23.55 15.05
C PRO A 370 1.29 24.81 15.73
N TRP A 371 0.15 24.73 16.42
CA TRP A 371 -0.46 25.88 17.07
C TRP A 371 0.38 26.43 18.22
N SER A 372 1.06 25.55 18.96
CA SER A 372 1.96 25.99 20.03
C SER A 372 3.08 26.89 19.49
N VAL A 373 3.62 26.54 18.32
CA VAL A 373 4.68 27.31 17.65
C VAL A 373 4.14 28.57 16.97
N LEU A 374 3.00 28.47 16.29
CA LEU A 374 2.36 29.62 15.66
C LEU A 374 1.97 30.70 16.65
N ASN A 375 1.50 30.31 17.83
CA ASN A 375 1.09 31.25 18.88
C ASN A 375 2.29 31.87 19.64
N THR A 376 3.44 31.20 19.62
CA THR A 376 4.63 31.66 20.37
C THR A 376 5.62 32.42 19.47
N GLN A 377 6.03 31.82 18.34
CA GLN A 377 7.01 32.41 17.43
C GLN A 377 6.35 33.23 16.28
N GLY A 378 5.10 32.99 16.01
CA GLY A 378 4.34 33.64 14.94
C GLY A 378 4.43 32.93 13.58
N ALA A 379 3.41 33.11 12.76
CA ALA A 379 3.29 32.44 11.46
C ALA A 379 4.39 32.84 10.47
N ASP A 380 4.82 34.10 10.45
CA ASP A 380 5.85 34.57 9.54
C ASP A 380 7.23 33.96 9.86
N ALA A 381 7.53 33.79 11.14
CA ALA A 381 8.75 33.12 11.58
C ALA A 381 8.79 31.65 11.12
N VAL A 382 7.66 30.93 11.26
CA VAL A 382 7.52 29.54 10.81
C VAL A 382 7.64 29.44 9.28
N ARG A 383 6.96 30.31 8.54
CA ARG A 383 7.03 30.35 7.08
C ARG A 383 8.46 30.63 6.59
N TRP A 384 9.12 31.64 7.18
CA TRP A 384 10.50 31.97 6.87
C TRP A 384 11.46 30.80 7.16
N PHE A 385 11.28 30.13 8.30
CA PHE A 385 12.05 28.94 8.62
C PHE A 385 11.97 27.89 7.50
N PHE A 386 10.77 27.50 7.06
CA PHE A 386 10.62 26.47 6.03
C PHE A 386 11.17 26.89 4.66
N TYR A 387 11.11 28.16 4.30
CA TYR A 387 11.63 28.63 3.02
C TYR A 387 13.17 28.84 3.00
N ASN A 388 13.77 29.06 4.16
CA ASN A 388 15.18 29.46 4.23
C ASN A 388 16.10 28.41 4.87
N ASN A 389 15.56 27.45 5.64
CA ASN A 389 16.39 26.53 6.44
C ASN A 389 17.13 25.51 5.60
N ALA A 390 16.48 24.94 4.58
CA ALA A 390 17.06 23.94 3.68
C ALA A 390 16.36 23.96 2.32
N ALA A 391 16.93 23.28 1.32
CA ALA A 391 16.23 23.02 0.07
C ALA A 391 14.94 22.22 0.35
N PRO A 392 13.83 22.49 -0.37
CA PRO A 392 12.53 21.90 -0.06
C PRO A 392 12.50 20.38 0.04
N TRP A 393 13.33 19.70 -0.75
CA TRP A 393 13.45 18.25 -0.78
C TRP A 393 14.33 17.64 0.31
N MET A 394 14.98 18.48 1.12
CA MET A 394 15.80 18.00 2.24
C MET A 394 14.95 17.86 3.51
N PRO A 395 15.23 16.86 4.35
CA PRO A 395 14.56 16.76 5.64
C PRO A 395 14.82 17.99 6.51
N ASN A 396 13.76 18.51 7.14
CA ASN A 396 13.80 19.66 8.04
C ASN A 396 13.64 19.24 9.50
N ARG A 397 14.60 19.60 10.36
CA ARG A 397 14.49 19.43 11.81
C ARG A 397 13.71 20.59 12.40
N PHE A 398 12.48 20.32 12.83
CA PHE A 398 11.54 21.33 13.30
C PHE A 398 11.43 21.33 14.82
N HIS A 399 11.79 22.44 15.41
CA HIS A 399 11.66 22.72 16.84
C HIS A 399 11.69 24.22 17.12
N ALA A 400 11.08 24.66 18.22
CA ALA A 400 10.92 26.08 18.55
C ALA A 400 12.21 26.88 18.52
N LYS A 401 13.30 26.34 19.10
CA LYS A 401 14.62 27.01 19.14
C LYS A 401 15.19 27.32 17.74
N ALA A 402 15.00 26.44 16.77
CA ALA A 402 15.48 26.69 15.40
C ALA A 402 14.72 27.85 14.74
N ILE A 403 13.42 27.96 15.03
CA ILE A 403 12.57 29.05 14.53
C ILE A 403 13.00 30.36 15.21
N ASP A 404 13.24 30.39 16.51
CA ASP A 404 13.72 31.56 17.24
C ASP A 404 15.07 32.07 16.68
N GLU A 405 15.99 31.17 16.33
CA GLU A 405 17.26 31.54 15.73
C GLU A 405 17.08 32.17 14.34
N THR A 406 16.19 31.60 13.53
CA THR A 406 15.84 32.11 12.19
C THR A 406 15.20 33.49 12.30
N THR A 407 14.29 33.68 13.22
CA THR A 407 13.63 34.96 13.50
C THR A 407 14.63 36.03 13.89
N ARG A 408 15.55 35.73 14.81
CA ARG A 408 16.58 36.68 15.25
C ARG A 408 17.51 37.11 14.12
N LYS A 409 17.96 36.15 13.29
CA LYS A 409 18.92 36.42 12.22
C LYS A 409 18.34 37.27 11.11
N TYR A 410 17.10 37.08 10.71
CA TYR A 410 16.48 37.81 9.61
C TYR A 410 15.57 38.94 10.07
N MET A 411 14.47 38.60 10.77
CA MET A 411 13.44 39.57 11.14
C MET A 411 13.97 40.62 12.12
N GLY A 412 14.77 40.16 13.09
CA GLY A 412 15.42 41.07 14.06
C GLY A 412 16.40 42.00 13.37
N THR A 413 17.22 41.51 12.42
CA THR A 413 18.16 42.35 11.67
C THR A 413 17.41 43.35 10.82
N LEU A 414 16.38 42.90 10.08
CA LEU A 414 15.56 43.78 9.23
C LEU A 414 14.92 44.90 10.06
N TRP A 415 14.31 44.52 11.20
CA TRP A 415 13.69 45.48 12.11
C TRP A 415 14.69 46.49 12.66
N ASN A 416 15.86 46.03 13.12
CA ASN A 416 16.88 46.90 13.66
C ASN A 416 17.47 47.85 12.58
N THR A 417 17.64 47.35 11.36
CA THR A 417 18.09 48.18 10.22
C THR A 417 17.04 49.26 9.89
N TYR A 418 15.75 48.88 9.88
CA TYR A 418 14.68 49.82 9.68
C TYR A 418 14.57 50.85 10.81
N ALA A 419 14.62 50.40 12.07
CA ALA A 419 14.56 51.28 13.24
C ALA A 419 15.74 52.26 13.27
N PHE A 420 16.95 51.78 12.92
CA PHE A 420 18.14 52.62 12.78
C PHE A 420 17.93 53.70 11.66
N PHE A 421 17.45 53.28 10.50
CA PHE A 421 17.17 54.21 9.39
C PHE A 421 16.16 55.26 9.81
N ILE A 422 15.04 54.90 10.38
CA ILE A 422 13.98 55.82 10.79
C ILE A 422 14.50 56.82 11.84
N LEU A 423 15.25 56.34 12.85
CA LEU A 423 15.82 57.21 13.88
C LEU A 423 16.64 58.34 13.26
N TYR A 424 17.54 58.06 12.33
CA TYR A 424 18.39 59.08 11.71
C TYR A 424 17.62 59.89 10.65
N ALA A 425 16.71 59.27 9.92
CA ALA A 425 15.84 59.99 8.99
C ALA A 425 14.99 61.06 9.69
N GLU A 426 14.48 60.78 10.92
CA GLU A 426 13.77 61.77 11.74
C GLU A 426 14.68 62.86 12.25
N ILE A 427 15.89 62.54 12.70
CA ILE A 427 16.89 63.55 13.15
C ILE A 427 17.27 64.49 12.00
N ASP A 428 17.52 63.93 10.81
CA ASP A 428 17.92 64.67 9.64
C ASP A 428 16.77 65.29 8.86
N GLN A 429 15.53 65.08 9.31
CA GLN A 429 14.27 65.51 8.65
C GLN A 429 14.21 65.07 7.17
N PHE A 430 14.66 63.80 6.90
CA PHE A 430 14.73 63.22 5.57
C PHE A 430 13.33 63.08 4.95
N ASP A 431 13.11 63.72 3.80
CA ASP A 431 11.91 63.55 3.00
C ASP A 431 12.17 62.59 1.81
N PRO A 432 11.63 61.39 1.82
CA PRO A 432 11.84 60.43 0.72
C PRO A 432 11.24 60.89 -0.61
N LYS A 433 10.26 61.82 -0.60
CA LYS A 433 9.70 62.40 -1.82
C LYS A 433 10.66 63.38 -2.51
N ALA A 434 11.55 63.98 -1.78
CA ALA A 434 12.60 64.85 -2.32
C ALA A 434 13.77 64.04 -2.92
N HIS A 435 13.88 62.76 -2.58
CA HIS A 435 14.98 61.85 -2.99
C HIS A 435 14.43 60.56 -3.65
N PRO A 436 13.80 60.68 -4.85
CA PRO A 436 13.25 59.51 -5.54
C PRO A 436 14.37 58.57 -5.98
N LEU A 437 14.14 57.24 -5.83
CA LEU A 437 15.10 56.14 -6.07
C LEU A 437 15.65 56.10 -7.52
N ASP A 438 14.89 56.57 -8.50
CA ASP A 438 15.27 56.65 -9.91
C ASP A 438 16.39 57.64 -10.18
N LYS A 439 16.68 58.52 -9.23
CA LYS A 439 17.74 59.56 -9.29
C LYS A 439 18.93 59.27 -8.38
N VAL A 440 18.93 58.12 -7.72
CA VAL A 440 20.00 57.72 -6.81
C VAL A 440 20.86 56.64 -7.43
N GLU A 441 22.17 56.84 -7.46
CA GLU A 441 23.11 55.79 -7.81
C GLU A 441 23.16 54.77 -6.65
N LEU A 442 22.67 53.56 -6.91
CA LEU A 442 22.71 52.49 -5.93
C LEU A 442 24.12 51.88 -5.92
N THR A 443 24.81 52.04 -4.82
CA THR A 443 26.05 51.29 -4.56
C THR A 443 25.72 49.92 -3.99
N LEU A 444 26.19 48.87 -4.64
CA LEU A 444 26.10 47.49 -4.14
C LEU A 444 27.13 47.25 -3.05
#